data_a1137324fe8d47d2bbfd0f499d7c09af
#
_entry.id   a1137324fe8d47d2bbfd0f499d7c09af
#
_cell.length_a   1.000
_cell.length_b   1.000
_cell.length_c   1.000
_cell.angle_alpha   90.00
_cell.angle_beta   90.00
_cell.angle_gamma   90.00
#
_symmetry.space_group_name_H-M   'P 1'
#
loop_
_entity.id
_entity.type
_entity.pdbx_description
1 polymer ?
#
loop_
_entity_poly.entity_id
_entity_poly.type
_entity_poly.pdbx_seq_one_letter_code
_entity_poly.pdbx_strand_id
1 'polypeptide(L)'
;MTPGRAGLPKVLSVFCKKMGQIVPNQRATLIIITHFIANTSGYGASRMPDCGRKIQYQADTRMEVKSITPWVQSDRQIGQAVNWKVVCSSMGSPGTECQSWIKYGHGIDKIQELVMLALDIGLIAKAGAWLTCEFMLPHKDAVKKIKPEVDTDDVDAVLKAVKFQGQEKLYNFLFTNEEVVDILEKEIKGML
;
A
#
# COMPACT_ATOMS: atom_id res chain seq x y z
N MET A 1 6.64 21.16 -37.78
CA MET A 1 7.18 21.87 -36.63
C MET A 1 7.05 20.93 -35.40
N THR A 2 8.12 20.33 -34.95
CA THR A 2 8.14 19.59 -33.68
C THR A 2 7.92 20.59 -32.55
N PRO A 3 6.92 20.41 -31.69
CA PRO A 3 6.73 21.29 -30.54
C PRO A 3 7.95 21.16 -29.65
N GLY A 4 8.73 22.24 -29.58
CA GLY A 4 9.87 22.27 -28.65
C GLY A 4 9.42 21.99 -27.22
N ARG A 5 10.35 21.54 -26.35
CA ARG A 5 10.12 21.26 -24.91
C ARG A 5 9.29 22.32 -24.17
N ALA A 6 9.27 23.56 -24.65
CA ALA A 6 8.46 24.66 -24.09
C ALA A 6 6.95 24.56 -24.37
N GLY A 7 6.51 23.75 -25.32
CA GLY A 7 5.10 23.61 -25.68
C GLY A 7 4.29 22.79 -24.67
N LEU A 8 4.86 21.74 -24.12
CA LEU A 8 4.20 20.83 -23.18
C LEU A 8 3.72 21.52 -21.88
N PRO A 9 4.52 22.32 -21.17
CA PRO A 9 4.08 23.02 -19.96
C PRO A 9 2.92 23.98 -20.21
N LYS A 10 2.86 24.60 -21.39
CA LYS A 10 1.76 25.52 -21.76
C LYS A 10 0.46 24.75 -21.99
N VAL A 11 0.51 23.64 -22.72
CA VAL A 11 -0.65 22.75 -22.96
C VAL A 11 -1.16 22.19 -21.63
N LEU A 12 -0.28 21.67 -20.79
CA LEU A 12 -0.62 21.15 -19.47
C LEU A 12 -1.23 22.23 -18.56
N SER A 13 -0.76 23.47 -18.64
CA SER A 13 -1.36 24.58 -17.87
C SER A 13 -2.82 24.85 -18.29
N VAL A 14 -3.12 24.81 -19.58
CA VAL A 14 -4.49 24.97 -20.09
C VAL A 14 -5.36 23.77 -19.69
N PHE A 15 -4.82 22.56 -19.80
CA PHE A 15 -5.48 21.33 -19.37
C PHE A 15 -5.85 21.39 -17.89
N CYS A 16 -4.90 21.68 -17.00
CA CYS A 16 -5.15 21.77 -15.56
C CYS A 16 -6.22 22.82 -15.23
N LYS A 17 -6.20 23.98 -15.91
CA LYS A 17 -7.23 25.01 -15.70
C LYS A 17 -8.63 24.51 -16.03
N LYS A 18 -8.78 23.76 -17.13
CA LYS A 18 -10.06 23.16 -17.53
C LYS A 18 -10.47 22.05 -16.56
N MET A 19 -9.54 21.15 -16.21
CA MET A 19 -9.82 20.01 -15.32
C MET A 19 -10.17 20.47 -13.90
N GLY A 20 -9.56 21.55 -13.40
CA GLY A 20 -9.91 22.12 -12.11
C GLY A 20 -11.38 22.57 -11.98
N GLN A 21 -12.08 22.78 -13.08
CA GLN A 21 -13.52 23.05 -13.10
C GLN A 21 -14.36 21.80 -13.34
N ILE A 22 -13.90 20.91 -14.22
CA ILE A 22 -14.66 19.72 -14.64
C ILE A 22 -14.65 18.63 -13.58
N VAL A 23 -13.48 18.33 -13.03
CA VAL A 23 -13.28 17.21 -12.10
C VAL A 23 -14.16 17.31 -10.84
N PRO A 24 -14.21 18.44 -10.12
CA PRO A 24 -15.10 18.59 -8.97
C PRO A 24 -16.58 18.49 -9.33
N ASN A 25 -16.99 19.12 -10.43
CA ASN A 25 -18.38 19.12 -10.87
C ASN A 25 -18.88 17.72 -11.27
N GLN A 26 -17.98 16.88 -11.76
CA GLN A 26 -18.29 15.49 -12.12
C GLN A 26 -18.04 14.49 -10.99
N ARG A 27 -17.62 14.96 -9.80
CA ARG A 27 -17.21 14.08 -8.67
C ARG A 27 -16.23 13.00 -9.11
N ALA A 28 -15.31 13.33 -10.00
CA ALA A 28 -14.33 12.44 -10.60
C ALA A 28 -12.96 12.59 -9.92
N THR A 29 -12.12 11.59 -10.08
CA THR A 29 -10.70 11.65 -9.70
C THR A 29 -9.85 11.60 -10.96
N LEU A 30 -8.88 12.51 -11.06
CA LEU A 30 -7.90 12.55 -12.14
C LEU A 30 -6.54 12.15 -11.60
N ILE A 31 -6.00 11.03 -12.11
CA ILE A 31 -4.66 10.56 -11.78
C ILE A 31 -3.71 10.87 -12.94
N ILE A 32 -2.63 11.60 -12.67
CA ILE A 32 -1.60 11.95 -13.64
C ILE A 32 -0.30 11.29 -13.25
N ILE A 33 0.23 10.44 -14.13
CA ILE A 33 1.52 9.78 -13.96
C ILE A 33 2.59 10.58 -14.72
N THR A 34 3.69 10.93 -14.04
CA THR A 34 4.81 11.66 -14.60
C THR A 34 6.12 10.96 -14.31
N HIS A 35 7.13 11.22 -15.12
CA HIS A 35 8.49 10.72 -14.90
C HIS A 35 9.38 11.79 -14.29
N PHE A 36 10.46 11.38 -13.65
CA PHE A 36 11.54 12.26 -13.27
C PHE A 36 12.56 12.38 -14.40
N ILE A 37 12.97 13.59 -14.67
CA ILE A 37 14.06 13.91 -15.60
C ILE A 37 15.23 14.53 -14.83
N ALA A 38 16.42 14.46 -15.40
CA ALA A 38 17.57 15.13 -14.85
C ALA A 38 17.36 16.64 -14.84
N ASN A 39 17.68 17.28 -13.73
CA ASN A 39 17.68 18.73 -13.62
C ASN A 39 18.99 19.29 -14.19
N THR A 40 18.91 19.86 -15.37
CA THR A 40 20.08 20.45 -16.07
C THR A 40 20.30 21.92 -15.72
N SER A 41 19.51 22.51 -14.84
CA SER A 41 19.64 23.93 -14.46
C SER A 41 20.79 24.23 -13.50
N GLY A 42 21.43 23.20 -12.92
CA GLY A 42 22.50 23.32 -11.94
C GLY A 42 22.05 23.74 -10.52
N TYR A 43 20.77 24.09 -10.34
CA TYR A 43 20.22 24.52 -9.06
C TYR A 43 19.12 23.58 -8.57
N GLY A 44 19.09 23.28 -7.27
CA GLY A 44 18.05 22.48 -6.63
C GLY A 44 18.33 20.96 -6.69
N ALA A 45 17.25 20.15 -6.61
CA ALA A 45 17.37 18.69 -6.66
C ALA A 45 17.89 18.21 -8.03
N SER A 46 18.68 17.11 -8.04
CA SER A 46 19.25 16.52 -9.26
C SER A 46 18.20 15.99 -10.25
N ARG A 47 16.96 15.76 -9.78
CA ARG A 47 15.83 15.31 -10.58
C ARG A 47 14.63 16.24 -10.40
N MET A 48 13.84 16.38 -11.44
CA MET A 48 12.60 17.16 -11.42
C MET A 48 11.50 16.42 -12.19
N PRO A 49 10.21 16.55 -11.79
CA PRO A 49 9.11 15.97 -12.55
C PRO A 49 8.99 16.58 -13.94
N ASP A 50 8.79 15.75 -14.97
CA ASP A 50 8.61 16.19 -16.36
C ASP A 50 7.15 16.62 -16.64
N CYS A 51 6.63 17.50 -15.81
CA CYS A 51 5.24 17.96 -15.96
C CYS A 51 5.08 19.48 -15.78
N GLY A 52 6.17 20.18 -15.53
CA GLY A 52 6.15 21.60 -15.21
C GLY A 52 5.55 21.91 -13.82
N ARG A 53 5.77 23.14 -13.36
CA ARG A 53 5.35 23.56 -12.00
C ARG A 53 3.84 23.63 -11.83
N LYS A 54 3.09 23.91 -12.91
CA LYS A 54 1.63 24.12 -12.84
C LYS A 54 0.88 22.89 -12.36
N ILE A 55 1.20 21.70 -12.87
CA ILE A 55 0.60 20.42 -12.41
C ILE A 55 0.93 20.18 -10.94
N GLN A 56 2.20 20.45 -10.55
CA GLN A 56 2.63 20.25 -9.18
C GLN A 56 1.86 21.09 -8.16
N TYR A 57 1.46 22.32 -8.54
CA TYR A 57 0.67 23.21 -7.68
C TYR A 57 -0.84 22.95 -7.75
N GLN A 58 -1.32 22.35 -8.82
CA GLN A 58 -2.75 22.09 -9.01
C GLN A 58 -3.20 20.76 -8.39
N ALA A 59 -2.27 19.84 -8.17
CA ALA A 59 -2.58 18.52 -7.62
C ALA A 59 -2.90 18.61 -6.11
N ASP A 60 -4.04 18.06 -5.70
CA ASP A 60 -4.44 17.97 -4.29
C ASP A 60 -3.53 17.02 -3.52
N THR A 61 -3.11 15.92 -4.14
CA THR A 61 -2.16 14.97 -3.57
C THR A 61 -1.10 14.60 -4.58
N ARG A 62 0.16 14.61 -4.15
CA ARG A 62 1.31 14.15 -4.91
C ARG A 62 2.02 13.04 -4.17
N MET A 63 2.19 11.93 -4.85
CA MET A 63 2.94 10.77 -4.35
C MET A 63 4.15 10.51 -5.23
N GLU A 64 5.22 10.08 -4.62
CA GLU A 64 6.47 9.75 -5.30
C GLU A 64 6.85 8.31 -4.96
N VAL A 65 7.28 7.56 -5.97
CA VAL A 65 7.94 6.26 -5.75
C VAL A 65 9.35 6.52 -5.26
N LYS A 66 9.61 6.22 -3.99
CA LYS A 66 10.91 6.44 -3.34
C LYS A 66 11.89 5.30 -3.64
N SER A 67 11.42 4.07 -3.52
CA SER A 67 12.22 2.87 -3.81
C SER A 67 11.32 1.71 -4.23
N ILE A 68 11.92 0.78 -4.94
CA ILE A 68 11.30 -0.48 -5.33
C ILE A 68 12.26 -1.59 -4.90
N THR A 69 11.74 -2.58 -4.16
CA THR A 69 12.48 -3.77 -3.74
C THR A 69 11.84 -5.03 -4.30
N PRO A 70 12.63 -6.02 -4.77
CA PRO A 70 12.08 -7.29 -5.24
C PRO A 70 11.33 -8.01 -4.12
N TRP A 71 10.16 -8.55 -4.45
CA TRP A 71 9.45 -9.50 -3.59
C TRP A 71 9.77 -10.90 -4.06
N VAL A 72 10.60 -11.58 -3.27
CA VAL A 72 11.10 -12.92 -3.59
C VAL A 72 10.46 -13.95 -2.67
N GLN A 73 10.00 -15.06 -3.24
CA GLN A 73 9.48 -16.22 -2.53
C GLN A 73 10.07 -17.48 -3.19
N SER A 74 10.65 -18.38 -2.39
CA SER A 74 11.26 -19.62 -2.89
C SER A 74 12.22 -19.39 -4.07
N ASP A 75 13.15 -18.45 -3.92
CA ASP A 75 14.17 -18.02 -4.90
C ASP A 75 13.62 -17.46 -6.24
N ARG A 76 12.31 -17.19 -6.32
CA ARG A 76 11.70 -16.54 -7.48
C ARG A 76 11.15 -15.18 -7.10
N GLN A 77 11.41 -14.19 -7.94
CA GLN A 77 10.76 -12.91 -7.80
C GLN A 77 9.31 -13.01 -8.28
N ILE A 78 8.36 -12.89 -7.35
CA ILE A 78 6.93 -12.99 -7.60
C ILE A 78 6.25 -11.62 -7.71
N GLY A 79 6.97 -10.57 -7.32
CA GLY A 79 6.43 -9.22 -7.30
C GLY A 79 7.47 -8.20 -6.90
N GLN A 80 6.99 -7.08 -6.41
CA GLN A 80 7.81 -6.00 -5.88
C GLN A 80 7.11 -5.24 -4.76
N ALA A 81 7.86 -4.81 -3.77
CA ALA A 81 7.41 -3.85 -2.78
C ALA A 81 7.77 -2.44 -3.22
N VAL A 82 6.81 -1.55 -3.26
CA VAL A 82 6.95 -0.16 -3.70
C VAL A 82 6.77 0.76 -2.51
N ASN A 83 7.79 1.53 -2.18
CA ASN A 83 7.71 2.58 -1.18
C ASN A 83 7.22 3.87 -1.82
N TRP A 84 6.11 4.36 -1.29
CA TRP A 84 5.49 5.63 -1.66
C TRP A 84 5.80 6.69 -0.61
N LYS A 85 6.04 7.91 -1.08
CA LYS A 85 6.13 9.09 -0.22
C LYS A 85 5.06 10.10 -0.63
N VAL A 86 4.28 10.54 0.32
CA VAL A 86 3.35 11.67 0.13
C VAL A 86 4.17 12.95 0.18
N VAL A 87 4.37 13.57 -0.99
CA VAL A 87 5.15 14.81 -1.11
C VAL A 87 4.32 16.03 -0.73
N CYS A 88 3.05 15.99 -1.11
CA CYS A 88 2.08 17.04 -0.81
C CYS A 88 0.70 16.41 -0.74
N SER A 89 -0.13 16.84 0.20
CA SER A 89 -1.54 16.45 0.28
C SER A 89 -2.35 17.56 0.95
N SER A 90 -3.56 17.78 0.45
CA SER A 90 -4.57 18.62 1.10
C SER A 90 -5.39 17.85 2.15
N MET A 91 -5.26 16.53 2.19
CA MET A 91 -6.07 15.65 3.04
C MET A 91 -5.27 14.96 4.16
N GLY A 92 -3.95 15.06 4.16
CA GLY A 92 -3.11 14.37 5.13
C GLY A 92 -1.72 14.98 5.26
N SER A 93 -0.92 14.46 6.18
CA SER A 93 0.42 14.98 6.48
C SER A 93 1.40 14.71 5.34
N PRO A 94 2.05 15.74 4.78
CA PRO A 94 3.14 15.53 3.84
C PRO A 94 4.33 14.89 4.54
N GLY A 95 5.11 14.11 3.79
CA GLY A 95 6.25 13.36 4.31
C GLY A 95 5.92 11.95 4.79
N THR A 96 4.64 11.57 4.90
CA THR A 96 4.22 10.21 5.23
C THR A 96 4.68 9.23 4.15
N GLU A 97 5.18 8.09 4.57
CA GLU A 97 5.60 6.99 3.71
C GLU A 97 4.70 5.78 3.94
N CYS A 98 4.37 5.07 2.87
CA CYS A 98 3.65 3.80 2.90
C CYS A 98 4.24 2.83 1.88
N GLN A 99 3.98 1.54 2.08
CA GLN A 99 4.48 0.50 1.20
C GLN A 99 3.31 -0.27 0.60
N SER A 100 3.37 -0.52 -0.71
CA SER A 100 2.44 -1.38 -1.43
C SER A 100 3.17 -2.60 -1.98
N TRP A 101 2.51 -3.75 -1.95
CA TRP A 101 3.03 -5.01 -2.47
C TRP A 101 2.33 -5.34 -3.79
N ILE A 102 3.08 -5.31 -4.88
CA ILE A 102 2.55 -5.56 -6.23
C ILE A 102 2.99 -6.96 -6.65
N LYS A 103 2.01 -7.86 -6.81
CA LYS A 103 2.22 -9.21 -7.30
C LYS A 103 2.09 -9.26 -8.82
N TYR A 104 3.06 -9.83 -9.50
CA TYR A 104 3.04 -9.90 -10.97
C TYR A 104 1.83 -10.67 -11.48
N GLY A 105 1.15 -10.10 -12.47
CA GLY A 105 -0.07 -10.66 -13.04
C GLY A 105 -1.35 -10.46 -12.22
N HIS A 106 -1.26 -9.95 -10.97
CA HIS A 106 -2.41 -9.76 -10.08
C HIS A 106 -2.64 -8.31 -9.64
N GLY A 107 -1.58 -7.47 -9.61
CA GLY A 107 -1.66 -6.12 -9.10
C GLY A 107 -1.33 -6.03 -7.61
N ILE A 108 -1.97 -5.10 -6.89
CA ILE A 108 -1.74 -4.90 -5.45
C ILE A 108 -2.26 -6.12 -4.67
N ASP A 109 -1.39 -6.69 -3.83
CA ASP A 109 -1.71 -7.84 -2.99
C ASP A 109 -2.25 -7.37 -1.63
N LYS A 110 -3.57 -7.36 -1.49
CA LYS A 110 -4.27 -6.91 -0.29
C LYS A 110 -3.88 -7.72 0.96
N ILE A 111 -3.69 -9.04 0.82
CA ILE A 111 -3.36 -9.91 1.96
C ILE A 111 -1.98 -9.55 2.49
N GLN A 112 -1.00 -9.39 1.60
CA GLN A 112 0.35 -9.01 2.00
C GLN A 112 0.37 -7.63 2.69
N GLU A 113 -0.39 -6.66 2.18
CA GLU A 113 -0.50 -5.34 2.80
C GLU A 113 -1.12 -5.42 4.20
N LEU A 114 -2.21 -6.17 4.37
CA LEU A 114 -2.86 -6.38 5.67
C LEU A 114 -1.92 -7.05 6.67
N VAL A 115 -1.16 -8.07 6.24
CA VAL A 115 -0.17 -8.75 7.10
C VAL A 115 0.91 -7.80 7.57
N MET A 116 1.47 -6.98 6.65
CA MET A 116 2.52 -6.02 7.01
C MET A 116 1.98 -4.96 7.97
N LEU A 117 0.81 -4.40 7.69
CA LEU A 117 0.18 -3.41 8.54
C LEU A 117 -0.16 -3.98 9.92
N ALA A 118 -0.69 -5.22 9.98
CA ALA A 118 -1.01 -5.89 11.23
C ALA A 118 0.22 -6.20 12.10
N LEU A 119 1.37 -6.46 11.47
CA LEU A 119 2.65 -6.59 12.16
C LEU A 119 3.11 -5.25 12.74
N ASP A 120 2.98 -4.17 11.97
CA ASP A 120 3.42 -2.84 12.39
C ASP A 120 2.60 -2.28 13.56
N ILE A 121 1.27 -2.55 13.58
CA ILE A 121 0.37 -2.11 14.67
C ILE A 121 0.23 -3.13 15.81
N GLY A 122 0.90 -4.29 15.71
CA GLY A 122 0.94 -5.30 16.78
C GLY A 122 -0.26 -6.23 16.87
N LEU A 123 -1.16 -6.28 15.88
CA LEU A 123 -2.25 -7.26 15.80
C LEU A 123 -1.75 -8.68 15.52
N ILE A 124 -0.60 -8.79 14.87
CA ILE A 124 0.14 -10.05 14.68
C ILE A 124 1.44 -9.92 15.46
N ALA A 125 1.58 -10.74 16.50
CA ALA A 125 2.80 -10.79 17.29
C ALA A 125 3.89 -11.58 16.55
N LYS A 126 5.12 -11.02 16.54
CA LYS A 126 6.29 -11.66 15.93
C LYS A 126 7.32 -12.01 16.99
N ALA A 127 7.65 -13.30 17.08
CA ALA A 127 8.69 -13.82 17.96
C ALA A 127 9.67 -14.68 17.14
N GLY A 128 10.79 -14.08 16.71
CA GLY A 128 11.73 -14.71 15.79
C GLY A 128 11.08 -15.06 14.45
N ALA A 129 11.07 -16.34 14.09
CA ALA A 129 10.42 -16.85 12.87
C ALA A 129 8.92 -17.11 13.03
N TRP A 130 8.37 -16.95 14.23
CA TRP A 130 6.98 -17.25 14.54
C TRP A 130 6.11 -16.01 14.49
N LEU A 131 4.92 -16.16 13.91
CA LEU A 131 3.89 -15.14 13.77
C LEU A 131 2.60 -15.68 14.43
N THR A 132 2.04 -14.93 15.36
CA THR A 132 0.84 -15.33 16.11
C THR A 132 -0.26 -14.31 15.84
N CYS A 133 -1.41 -14.77 15.35
CA CYS A 133 -2.57 -13.92 15.03
C CYS A 133 -3.39 -13.66 16.31
N GLU A 134 -2.90 -12.79 17.19
CA GLU A 134 -3.55 -12.49 18.49
C GLU A 134 -4.93 -11.85 18.30
N PHE A 135 -5.17 -11.16 17.19
CA PHE A 135 -6.48 -10.60 16.83
C PHE A 135 -7.58 -11.66 16.73
N MET A 136 -7.23 -12.95 16.59
CA MET A 136 -8.20 -14.05 16.54
C MET A 136 -8.75 -14.45 17.90
N LEU A 137 -8.14 -14.04 19.00
CA LEU A 137 -8.57 -14.41 20.36
C LEU A 137 -10.04 -14.08 20.68
N PRO A 138 -10.58 -12.91 20.35
CA PRO A 138 -11.98 -12.61 20.58
C PRO A 138 -12.94 -13.33 19.62
N HIS A 139 -12.42 -13.87 18.49
CA HIS A 139 -13.22 -14.46 17.42
C HIS A 139 -13.28 -16.00 17.51
N LYS A 140 -13.73 -16.51 18.68
CA LYS A 140 -13.76 -17.96 18.98
C LYS A 140 -14.51 -18.78 17.93
N ASP A 141 -15.63 -18.28 17.42
CA ASP A 141 -16.43 -18.96 16.41
C ASP A 141 -15.66 -19.15 15.09
N ALA A 142 -14.90 -18.15 14.66
CA ALA A 142 -14.06 -18.24 13.49
C ALA A 142 -12.91 -19.25 13.69
N VAL A 143 -12.29 -19.26 14.87
CA VAL A 143 -11.26 -20.24 15.22
C VAL A 143 -11.83 -21.66 15.19
N LYS A 144 -13.01 -21.88 15.79
CA LYS A 144 -13.66 -23.19 15.85
C LYS A 144 -14.07 -23.71 14.46
N LYS A 145 -14.49 -22.80 13.58
CA LYS A 145 -14.83 -23.13 12.19
C LYS A 145 -13.64 -23.61 11.38
N ILE A 146 -12.45 -23.00 11.59
CA ILE A 146 -11.22 -23.31 10.86
C ILE A 146 -10.51 -24.53 11.48
N LYS A 147 -10.55 -24.65 12.81
CA LYS A 147 -9.94 -25.73 13.59
C LYS A 147 -10.92 -26.26 14.64
N PRO A 148 -11.84 -27.16 14.25
CA PRO A 148 -12.90 -27.67 15.13
C PRO A 148 -12.39 -28.40 16.37
N GLU A 149 -11.15 -28.92 16.30
CA GLU A 149 -10.51 -29.67 17.38
C GLU A 149 -9.93 -28.79 18.50
N VAL A 150 -9.87 -27.48 18.30
CA VAL A 150 -9.28 -26.55 19.27
C VAL A 150 -10.30 -26.18 20.34
N ASP A 151 -9.91 -26.30 21.60
CA ASP A 151 -10.66 -25.75 22.71
C ASP A 151 -10.54 -24.22 22.69
N THR A 152 -11.64 -23.56 22.34
CA THR A 152 -11.68 -22.08 22.21
C THR A 152 -11.79 -21.37 23.56
N ASP A 153 -11.96 -22.08 24.65
CA ASP A 153 -11.95 -21.52 26.01
C ASP A 153 -10.52 -21.54 26.61
N ASP A 154 -9.62 -22.36 26.06
CA ASP A 154 -8.21 -22.33 26.38
C ASP A 154 -7.46 -21.34 25.45
N VAL A 155 -7.03 -20.22 26.03
CA VAL A 155 -6.29 -19.16 25.33
C VAL A 155 -4.98 -19.69 24.72
N ASP A 156 -4.26 -20.55 25.43
CA ASP A 156 -2.99 -21.11 24.95
C ASP A 156 -3.23 -22.07 23.77
N ALA A 157 -4.31 -22.84 23.79
CA ALA A 157 -4.69 -23.69 22.68
C ALA A 157 -5.04 -22.87 21.44
N VAL A 158 -5.79 -21.77 21.59
CA VAL A 158 -6.11 -20.84 20.52
C VAL A 158 -4.84 -20.21 19.95
N LEU A 159 -3.96 -19.66 20.78
CA LEU A 159 -2.71 -19.04 20.33
C LEU A 159 -1.81 -20.02 19.57
N LYS A 160 -1.73 -21.28 20.02
CA LYS A 160 -1.01 -22.33 19.28
C LYS A 160 -1.65 -22.62 17.91
N ALA A 161 -2.96 -22.62 17.85
CA ALA A 161 -3.72 -22.88 16.62
C ALA A 161 -3.52 -21.82 15.55
N VAL A 162 -3.37 -20.54 15.96
CA VAL A 162 -3.20 -19.39 15.05
C VAL A 162 -1.74 -18.92 14.97
N LYS A 163 -0.78 -19.79 15.25
CA LYS A 163 0.66 -19.54 15.19
C LYS A 163 1.28 -20.18 13.96
N PHE A 164 2.03 -19.39 13.20
CA PHE A 164 2.62 -19.78 11.92
C PHE A 164 4.12 -19.54 11.90
N GLN A 165 4.87 -20.48 11.35
CA GLN A 165 6.31 -20.32 11.15
C GLN A 165 6.57 -19.72 9.78
N GLY A 166 7.03 -18.46 9.76
CA GLY A 166 7.32 -17.69 8.54
C GLY A 166 6.08 -17.04 7.92
N GLN A 167 6.32 -15.98 7.16
CA GLN A 167 5.25 -15.20 6.52
C GLN A 167 4.50 -15.99 5.43
N GLU A 168 5.18 -16.91 4.75
CA GLU A 168 4.57 -17.71 3.69
C GLU A 168 3.43 -18.59 4.20
N LYS A 169 3.62 -19.25 5.37
CA LYS A 169 2.56 -20.08 5.96
C LYS A 169 1.38 -19.24 6.42
N LEU A 170 1.66 -18.08 7.02
CA LEU A 170 0.62 -17.14 7.40
C LEU A 170 -0.15 -16.61 6.19
N TYR A 171 0.56 -16.21 5.13
CA TYR A 171 -0.05 -15.74 3.89
C TYR A 171 -0.97 -16.81 3.28
N ASN A 172 -0.49 -18.06 3.17
CA ASN A 172 -1.28 -19.16 2.63
C ASN A 172 -2.51 -19.47 3.49
N PHE A 173 -2.39 -19.37 4.80
CA PHE A 173 -3.53 -19.50 5.71
C PHE A 173 -4.57 -18.42 5.47
N LEU A 174 -4.18 -17.16 5.38
CA LEU A 174 -5.09 -16.05 5.09
C LEU A 174 -5.70 -16.17 3.69
N PHE A 175 -4.91 -16.56 2.71
CA PHE A 175 -5.37 -16.76 1.34
C PHE A 175 -6.47 -17.81 1.21
N THR A 176 -6.44 -18.86 2.06
CA THR A 176 -7.46 -19.91 2.08
C THR A 176 -8.64 -19.62 3.00
N ASN A 177 -8.56 -18.60 3.87
CA ASN A 177 -9.57 -18.28 4.87
C ASN A 177 -10.01 -16.80 4.74
N GLU A 178 -10.85 -16.51 3.75
CA GLU A 178 -11.32 -15.15 3.46
C GLU A 178 -12.02 -14.48 4.66
N GLU A 179 -12.78 -15.26 5.45
CA GLU A 179 -13.42 -14.77 6.67
C GLU A 179 -12.40 -14.20 7.69
N VAL A 180 -11.22 -14.81 7.80
CA VAL A 180 -10.15 -14.30 8.67
C VAL A 180 -9.55 -13.00 8.13
N VAL A 181 -9.46 -12.87 6.82
CA VAL A 181 -8.99 -11.63 6.17
C VAL A 181 -9.97 -10.50 6.45
N ASP A 182 -11.29 -10.76 6.39
CA ASP A 182 -12.31 -9.76 6.70
C ASP A 182 -12.29 -9.34 8.17
N ILE A 183 -12.05 -10.30 9.08
CA ILE A 183 -11.86 -10.01 10.51
C ILE A 183 -10.63 -9.11 10.69
N LEU A 184 -9.49 -9.49 10.12
CA LEU A 184 -8.25 -8.73 10.20
C LEU A 184 -8.42 -7.30 9.68
N GLU A 185 -9.10 -7.14 8.54
CA GLU A 185 -9.36 -5.81 7.97
C GLU A 185 -10.23 -4.94 8.89
N LYS A 186 -11.23 -5.53 9.55
CA LYS A 186 -12.08 -4.82 10.53
C LYS A 186 -11.30 -4.40 11.76
N GLU A 187 -10.47 -5.29 12.31
CA GLU A 187 -9.63 -4.98 13.47
C GLU A 187 -8.65 -3.85 13.17
N ILE A 188 -7.97 -3.90 12.00
CA ILE A 188 -7.09 -2.83 11.55
C ILE A 188 -7.84 -1.49 11.44
N LYS A 189 -9.03 -1.49 10.81
CA LYS A 189 -9.85 -0.27 10.66
C LYS A 189 -10.36 0.28 11.99
N GLY A 190 -10.52 -0.57 12.98
CA GLY A 190 -10.91 -0.17 14.34
C GLY A 190 -9.79 0.49 15.14
N MET A 191 -8.52 0.29 14.73
CA MET A 191 -7.35 0.84 15.40
C MET A 191 -6.81 2.12 14.74
N LEU A 192 -7.20 2.40 13.50
CA LEU A 192 -6.83 3.60 12.72
C LEU A 192 -7.86 4.72 12.90
#